data_10de00d70cc0992017101978eac2d028
#
_entry.id   10de00d70cc0992017101978eac2d028
#
_cell.length_a   1.000
_cell.length_b   1.000
_cell.length_c   1.000
_cell.angle_alpha   90.00
_cell.angle_beta   90.00
_cell.angle_gamma   90.00
#
_symmetry.space_group_name_H-M   'P 1'
#
loop_
_entity.id
_entity.type
_entity.pdbx_description
1 polymer ?
#
loop_
_entity_poly.entity_id
_entity_poly.type
_entity_poly.pdbx_seq_one_letter_code
_entity_poly.pdbx_strand_id
1 'polypeptide(L)'
;EEMGCRPTWTCAPYQLDIRPSFGEQIAWAESNAIVFANSVLGARTHRYGDFIDICAAICGRAPAAGLHLDENRRGTLLVSLEGLGDDLLDRDVFYPVLGYLVGQTAGHDVPVIDGLPPSVGEDRLKALGAAAASAGSVGLFHAVGSTPEAPTVEAAFQGVEPERVVVVST
;
A
#
# COMPACT_ATOMS: atom_id res chain seq x y z
N GLU A 1 -4.04 -26.88 8.41
CA GLU A 1 -2.91 -27.57 9.06
C GLU A 1 -2.60 -28.89 8.37
N GLU A 2 -3.59 -29.76 8.09
CA GLU A 2 -3.35 -31.06 7.43
C GLU A 2 -2.67 -30.95 6.06
N MET A 3 -2.86 -29.83 5.34
CA MET A 3 -2.21 -29.52 4.06
C MET A 3 -0.90 -28.73 4.21
N GLY A 4 -0.39 -28.54 5.43
CA GLY A 4 0.82 -27.76 5.69
C GLY A 4 0.64 -26.24 5.69
N CYS A 5 -0.57 -25.72 5.52
CA CYS A 5 -0.84 -24.30 5.56
C CYS A 5 -0.78 -23.77 7.01
N ARG A 6 -0.26 -22.56 7.18
CA ARG A 6 -0.30 -21.87 8.47
C ARG A 6 -1.63 -21.13 8.64
N PRO A 7 -2.39 -21.39 9.71
CA PRO A 7 -3.60 -20.64 9.99
C PRO A 7 -3.25 -19.22 10.46
N THR A 8 -3.81 -18.22 9.80
CA THR A 8 -3.64 -16.80 10.17
C THR A 8 -5.01 -16.13 10.32
N TRP A 9 -5.75 -16.53 11.34
CA TRP A 9 -7.10 -16.06 11.62
C TRP A 9 -7.10 -14.62 12.18
N THR A 10 -6.66 -13.66 11.36
CA THR A 10 -6.54 -12.24 11.75
C THR A 10 -6.63 -11.33 10.53
N CYS A 11 -7.16 -10.13 10.72
CA CYS A 11 -7.12 -9.06 9.72
C CYS A 11 -5.76 -8.34 9.66
N ALA A 12 -4.82 -8.68 10.54
CA ALA A 12 -3.49 -8.08 10.60
C ALA A 12 -2.38 -9.14 10.67
N PRO A 13 -2.24 -10.00 9.64
CA PRO A 13 -1.26 -11.09 9.64
C PRO A 13 0.18 -10.59 9.73
N TYR A 14 0.46 -9.36 9.31
CA TYR A 14 1.75 -8.69 9.44
C TYR A 14 2.18 -8.39 10.90
N GLN A 15 1.30 -8.58 11.87
CA GLN A 15 1.62 -8.48 13.31
C GLN A 15 2.04 -9.81 13.92
N LEU A 16 1.95 -10.90 13.15
CA LEU A 16 2.38 -12.23 13.57
C LEU A 16 3.87 -12.45 13.25
N ASP A 17 4.42 -13.55 13.75
CA ASP A 17 5.82 -13.97 13.50
C ASP A 17 6.13 -14.24 12.01
N ILE A 18 5.09 -14.24 11.17
CA ILE A 18 5.17 -14.47 9.73
C ILE A 18 5.16 -13.16 8.92
N ARG A 19 5.58 -12.06 9.51
CA ARG A 19 5.68 -10.76 8.82
C ARG A 19 6.60 -10.89 7.59
N PRO A 20 6.10 -10.59 6.37
CA PRO A 20 6.88 -10.76 5.16
C PRO A 20 8.00 -9.73 5.04
N SER A 21 9.06 -10.13 4.36
CA SER A 21 10.21 -9.29 4.04
C SER A 21 9.97 -8.49 2.75
N PHE A 22 10.80 -7.48 2.52
CA PHE A 22 10.82 -6.74 1.25
C PHE A 22 11.03 -7.69 0.06
N GLY A 23 10.20 -7.55 -0.98
CA GLY A 23 10.24 -8.37 -2.19
C GLY A 23 9.65 -9.78 -2.04
N GLU A 24 9.24 -10.19 -0.84
CA GLU A 24 8.68 -11.52 -0.62
C GLU A 24 7.30 -11.66 -1.28
N GLN A 25 7.11 -12.76 -2.02
CA GLN A 25 5.84 -13.09 -2.67
C GLN A 25 4.90 -13.73 -1.66
N ILE A 26 3.75 -13.11 -1.44
CA ILE A 26 2.71 -13.60 -0.53
C ILE A 26 1.34 -13.57 -1.20
N ALA A 27 0.37 -14.27 -0.63
CA ALA A 27 -1.02 -14.18 -1.06
C ALA A 27 -1.91 -14.03 0.18
N TRP A 28 -2.45 -12.82 0.37
CA TRP A 28 -3.40 -12.51 1.42
C TRP A 28 -4.71 -11.99 0.81
N ALA A 29 -5.85 -12.27 1.44
CA ALA A 29 -7.17 -11.85 0.95
C ALA A 29 -7.71 -10.58 1.64
N GLU A 30 -7.21 -10.23 2.83
CA GLU A 30 -7.66 -9.05 3.58
C GLU A 30 -7.13 -7.75 2.95
N SER A 31 -8.01 -6.87 2.49
CA SER A 31 -7.66 -5.69 1.70
C SER A 31 -6.71 -4.72 2.42
N ASN A 32 -6.92 -4.47 3.72
CA ASN A 32 -6.01 -3.61 4.48
C ASN A 32 -4.62 -4.24 4.67
N ALA A 33 -4.57 -5.56 4.86
CA ALA A 33 -3.31 -6.29 4.99
C ALA A 33 -2.53 -6.30 3.67
N ILE A 34 -3.22 -6.43 2.54
CA ILE A 34 -2.63 -6.35 1.20
C ILE A 34 -1.95 -5.00 1.00
N VAL A 35 -2.67 -3.89 1.27
CA VAL A 35 -2.11 -2.55 1.10
C VAL A 35 -0.93 -2.32 2.03
N PHE A 36 -1.04 -2.74 3.29
CA PHE A 36 0.07 -2.63 4.24
C PHE A 36 1.30 -3.43 3.80
N ALA A 37 1.10 -4.68 3.37
CA ALA A 37 2.19 -5.53 2.90
C ALA A 37 2.88 -4.94 1.66
N ASN A 38 2.11 -4.48 0.69
CA ASN A 38 2.65 -3.87 -0.52
C ASN A 38 3.38 -2.56 -0.24
N SER A 39 2.73 -1.64 0.49
CA SER A 39 3.20 -0.26 0.63
C SER A 39 4.23 -0.10 1.72
N VAL A 40 3.98 -0.67 2.92
CA VAL A 40 4.80 -0.42 4.11
C VAL A 40 5.93 -1.44 4.22
N LEU A 41 5.66 -2.71 3.90
CA LEU A 41 6.68 -3.77 3.96
C LEU A 41 7.41 -3.95 2.63
N GLY A 42 6.82 -3.51 1.52
CA GLY A 42 7.36 -3.75 0.18
C GLY A 42 7.33 -5.21 -0.23
N ALA A 43 6.42 -6.00 0.35
CA ALA A 43 6.13 -7.35 -0.10
C ALA A 43 5.39 -7.34 -1.45
N ARG A 44 5.24 -8.48 -2.07
CA ARG A 44 4.60 -8.64 -3.39
C ARG A 44 3.31 -9.42 -3.24
N THR A 45 2.17 -8.72 -3.34
CA THR A 45 0.83 -9.31 -3.35
C THR A 45 -0.11 -8.46 -4.19
N HIS A 46 -1.34 -8.93 -4.41
CA HIS A 46 -2.32 -8.20 -5.20
C HIS A 46 -3.70 -8.29 -4.55
N ARG A 47 -4.61 -7.36 -4.88
CA ARG A 47 -6.01 -7.47 -4.48
C ARG A 47 -6.68 -8.53 -5.35
N TYR A 48 -7.14 -9.57 -4.69
CA TYR A 48 -7.84 -10.68 -5.33
C TYR A 48 -9.30 -10.73 -4.87
N GLY A 49 -10.08 -11.51 -5.61
CA GLY A 49 -11.33 -12.05 -5.08
C GLY A 49 -11.07 -13.07 -3.98
N ASP A 50 -12.12 -13.39 -3.24
CA ASP A 50 -12.06 -14.36 -2.15
C ASP A 50 -11.49 -15.72 -2.62
N PHE A 51 -10.86 -16.44 -1.70
CA PHE A 51 -10.28 -17.79 -1.88
C PHE A 51 -9.01 -17.90 -2.71
N ILE A 52 -8.47 -16.84 -3.29
CA ILE A 52 -7.20 -16.93 -4.05
C ILE A 52 -6.02 -17.24 -3.13
N ASP A 53 -6.06 -16.73 -1.90
CA ASP A 53 -5.08 -17.01 -0.84
C ASP A 53 -5.04 -18.51 -0.50
N ILE A 54 -6.19 -19.16 -0.36
CA ILE A 54 -6.30 -20.61 -0.13
C ILE A 54 -5.76 -21.37 -1.35
N CYS A 55 -6.12 -20.96 -2.56
CA CYS A 55 -5.60 -21.59 -3.79
C CYS A 55 -4.09 -21.45 -3.88
N ALA A 56 -3.53 -20.28 -3.59
CA ALA A 56 -2.10 -20.04 -3.57
C ALA A 56 -1.40 -20.89 -2.50
N ALA A 57 -1.99 -21.02 -1.31
CA ALA A 57 -1.46 -21.86 -0.24
C ALA A 57 -1.42 -23.34 -0.63
N ILE A 58 -2.48 -23.86 -1.26
CA ILE A 58 -2.55 -25.25 -1.73
C ILE A 58 -1.54 -25.52 -2.84
N CYS A 59 -1.41 -24.60 -3.80
CA CYS A 59 -0.50 -24.74 -4.94
C CYS A 59 0.96 -24.43 -4.60
N GLY A 60 1.22 -23.71 -3.49
CA GLY A 60 2.53 -23.17 -3.15
C GLY A 60 3.03 -22.16 -4.18
N ARG A 61 2.12 -21.42 -4.83
CA ARG A 61 2.45 -20.45 -5.90
C ARG A 61 1.55 -19.23 -5.82
N ALA A 62 2.14 -18.04 -6.04
CA ALA A 62 1.41 -16.80 -6.29
C ALA A 62 1.26 -16.57 -7.80
N PRO A 63 0.22 -15.85 -8.25
CA PRO A 63 0.06 -15.46 -9.65
C PRO A 63 1.20 -14.54 -10.12
N ALA A 64 1.71 -14.77 -11.32
CA ALA A 64 2.65 -13.84 -11.97
C ALA A 64 1.86 -12.74 -12.69
N ALA A 65 1.18 -11.88 -11.93
CA ALA A 65 0.31 -10.82 -12.46
C ALA A 65 0.12 -9.68 -11.44
N GLY A 66 -0.39 -8.55 -11.90
CA GLY A 66 -0.72 -7.40 -11.05
C GLY A 66 0.47 -6.91 -10.23
N LEU A 67 0.25 -6.54 -8.98
CA LEU A 67 1.27 -6.00 -8.07
C LEU A 67 2.31 -7.03 -7.57
N HIS A 68 2.23 -8.28 -8.01
CA HIS A 68 3.31 -9.26 -7.84
C HIS A 68 4.52 -8.95 -8.72
N LEU A 69 4.30 -8.25 -9.83
CA LEU A 69 5.31 -7.89 -10.82
C LEU A 69 5.82 -6.46 -10.56
N ASP A 70 7.13 -6.27 -10.57
CA ASP A 70 7.76 -4.99 -10.25
C ASP A 70 7.38 -3.89 -11.25
N GLU A 71 7.18 -4.23 -12.52
CA GLU A 71 6.76 -3.29 -13.56
C GLU A 71 5.37 -2.67 -13.33
N ASN A 72 4.52 -3.32 -12.55
CA ASN A 72 3.16 -2.83 -12.23
C ASN A 72 3.10 -2.03 -10.93
N ARG A 73 4.24 -1.77 -10.30
CA ARG A 73 4.32 -1.09 -9.00
C ARG A 73 4.76 0.37 -9.12
N ARG A 74 5.09 0.80 -10.31
CA ARG A 74 5.44 2.19 -10.62
C ARG A 74 4.27 3.12 -10.26
N GLY A 75 4.57 4.24 -9.62
CA GLY A 75 3.60 5.31 -9.40
C GLY A 75 3.04 5.86 -10.70
N THR A 76 1.75 6.16 -10.73
CA THR A 76 1.06 6.78 -11.89
C THR A 76 0.35 8.07 -11.52
N LEU A 77 -0.08 8.20 -10.26
CA LEU A 77 -0.75 9.39 -9.72
C LEU A 77 0.13 10.05 -8.66
N LEU A 78 0.49 11.32 -8.84
CA LEU A 78 1.09 12.14 -7.79
C LEU A 78 0.00 12.83 -6.96
N VAL A 79 0.04 12.63 -5.66
CA VAL A 79 -0.76 13.38 -4.67
C VAL A 79 0.20 14.29 -3.91
N SER A 80 0.24 15.56 -4.28
CA SER A 80 1.10 16.57 -3.67
C SER A 80 0.38 17.27 -2.52
N LEU A 81 0.99 17.25 -1.33
CA LEU A 81 0.47 17.95 -0.16
C LEU A 81 1.16 19.30 -0.05
N GLU A 82 0.46 20.37 -0.40
CA GLU A 82 1.03 21.71 -0.46
C GLU A 82 0.43 22.63 0.58
N GLY A 83 1.29 23.34 1.32
CA GLY A 83 0.86 24.37 2.27
C GLY A 83 0.09 23.85 3.48
N LEU A 84 0.11 22.55 3.74
CA LEU A 84 -0.48 21.97 4.95
C LEU A 84 0.42 22.25 6.14
N GLY A 85 -0.16 22.78 7.23
CA GLY A 85 0.58 23.06 8.44
C GLY A 85 1.00 21.79 9.18
N ASP A 86 2.17 21.83 9.83
CA ASP A 86 2.72 20.70 10.61
C ASP A 86 1.75 20.22 11.69
N ASP A 87 0.97 21.12 12.27
CA ASP A 87 -0.06 20.81 13.28
C ASP A 87 -1.18 19.91 12.73
N LEU A 88 -1.49 19.99 11.45
CA LEU A 88 -2.44 19.09 10.77
C LEU A 88 -1.79 17.75 10.46
N LEU A 89 -0.58 17.77 9.92
CA LEU A 89 0.18 16.57 9.55
C LEU A 89 0.56 15.71 10.77
N ASP A 90 0.63 16.31 11.96
CA ASP A 90 0.93 15.57 13.20
C ASP A 90 -0.31 14.93 13.84
N ARG A 91 -1.50 15.15 13.31
CA ARG A 91 -2.74 14.54 13.84
C ARG A 91 -2.95 13.14 13.24
N ASP A 92 -3.17 12.16 14.09
CA ASP A 92 -3.44 10.78 13.63
C ASP A 92 -4.68 10.67 12.75
N VAL A 93 -5.71 11.48 12.99
CA VAL A 93 -6.93 11.52 12.17
C VAL A 93 -6.70 12.01 10.74
N PHE A 94 -5.63 12.75 10.49
CA PHE A 94 -5.27 13.20 9.15
C PHE A 94 -5.04 12.03 8.19
N TYR A 95 -4.38 10.98 8.63
CA TYR A 95 -3.97 9.85 7.79
C TYR A 95 -5.15 9.05 7.22
N PRO A 96 -6.15 8.62 7.99
CA PRO A 96 -7.33 7.96 7.40
C PRO A 96 -8.16 8.92 6.53
N VAL A 97 -8.23 10.23 6.81
CA VAL A 97 -8.91 11.19 5.95
C VAL A 97 -8.17 11.34 4.61
N LEU A 98 -6.85 11.48 4.65
CA LEU A 98 -6.02 11.48 3.43
C LEU A 98 -6.18 10.16 2.67
N GLY A 99 -6.17 9.03 3.36
CA GLY A 99 -6.36 7.71 2.75
C GLY A 99 -7.71 7.60 2.03
N TYR A 100 -8.78 8.11 2.63
CA TYR A 100 -10.09 8.16 1.99
C TYR A 100 -10.06 8.99 0.70
N LEU A 101 -9.47 10.19 0.74
CA LEU A 101 -9.31 11.03 -0.43
C LEU A 101 -8.50 10.35 -1.54
N VAL A 102 -7.37 9.74 -1.17
CA VAL A 102 -6.52 8.99 -2.09
C VAL A 102 -7.29 7.84 -2.72
N GLY A 103 -8.04 7.07 -1.94
CA GLY A 103 -8.85 5.96 -2.44
C GLY A 103 -9.92 6.40 -3.44
N GLN A 104 -10.62 7.50 -3.15
CA GLN A 104 -11.63 8.07 -4.06
C GLN A 104 -11.03 8.61 -5.36
N THR A 105 -9.79 9.06 -5.32
CA THR A 105 -9.13 9.74 -6.43
C THR A 105 -8.35 8.77 -7.32
N ALA A 106 -7.72 7.76 -6.73
CA ALA A 106 -6.77 6.89 -7.42
C ALA A 106 -7.41 6.03 -8.52
N GLY A 107 -8.63 5.51 -8.31
CA GLY A 107 -9.21 4.57 -9.25
C GLY A 107 -8.34 3.32 -9.39
N HIS A 108 -7.70 3.15 -10.53
CA HIS A 108 -6.75 2.07 -10.83
C HIS A 108 -5.28 2.49 -10.74
N ASP A 109 -5.02 3.77 -10.47
CA ASP A 109 -3.66 4.31 -10.36
C ASP A 109 -2.93 3.77 -9.11
N VAL A 110 -1.61 3.80 -9.18
CA VAL A 110 -0.72 3.64 -8.02
C VAL A 110 -0.39 5.04 -7.49
N PRO A 111 -0.99 5.47 -6.36
CA PRO A 111 -0.76 6.80 -5.84
C PRO A 111 0.61 6.92 -5.18
N VAL A 112 1.28 8.03 -5.45
CA VAL A 112 2.51 8.50 -4.78
C VAL A 112 2.14 9.75 -3.99
N ILE A 113 2.31 9.70 -2.68
CA ILE A 113 1.99 10.79 -1.75
C ILE A 113 3.29 11.49 -1.41
N ASP A 114 3.39 12.76 -1.78
CA ASP A 114 4.53 13.63 -1.48
C ASP A 114 4.12 14.76 -0.56
N GLY A 115 5.04 15.16 0.34
CA GLY A 115 4.80 16.21 1.33
C GLY A 115 4.36 15.72 2.71
N LEU A 116 4.40 14.41 2.99
CA LEU A 116 4.28 13.88 4.34
C LEU A 116 5.55 14.18 5.16
N PRO A 117 5.45 14.27 6.50
CA PRO A 117 6.63 14.37 7.35
C PRO A 117 7.60 13.21 7.12
N PRO A 118 8.90 13.41 7.21
CA PRO A 118 9.84 12.31 7.12
C PRO A 118 9.60 11.31 8.27
N SER A 119 9.70 10.03 7.94
CA SER A 119 9.54 8.93 8.92
C SER A 119 8.14 8.82 9.54
N VAL A 120 7.10 8.88 8.71
CA VAL A 120 5.74 8.55 9.16
C VAL A 120 5.71 7.13 9.74
N GLY A 121 5.24 7.00 10.97
CA GLY A 121 5.15 5.71 11.65
C GLY A 121 4.19 4.72 10.97
N GLU A 122 4.44 3.43 11.17
CA GLU A 122 3.64 2.36 10.54
C GLU A 122 2.14 2.44 10.88
N ASP A 123 1.76 2.87 12.08
CA ASP A 123 0.36 2.98 12.47
C ASP A 123 -0.39 4.04 11.65
N ARG A 124 0.26 5.17 11.34
CA ARG A 124 -0.29 6.22 10.48
C ARG A 124 -0.40 5.74 9.03
N LEU A 125 0.64 5.09 8.50
CA LEU A 125 0.62 4.49 7.15
C LEU A 125 -0.41 3.37 7.04
N LYS A 126 -0.60 2.57 8.09
CA LYS A 126 -1.65 1.56 8.17
C LYS A 126 -3.04 2.18 8.10
N ALA A 127 -3.30 3.24 8.88
CA ALA A 127 -4.57 3.94 8.88
C ALA A 127 -4.88 4.56 7.51
N LEU A 128 -3.89 5.18 6.87
CA LEU A 128 -3.97 5.70 5.51
C LEU A 128 -4.31 4.59 4.52
N GLY A 129 -3.55 3.51 4.52
CA GLY A 129 -3.73 2.38 3.60
C GLY A 129 -5.08 1.69 3.76
N ALA A 130 -5.54 1.49 4.99
CA ALA A 130 -6.84 0.88 5.28
C ALA A 130 -8.00 1.74 4.75
N ALA A 131 -7.93 3.05 4.93
CA ALA A 131 -8.92 3.98 4.40
C ALA A 131 -8.89 4.03 2.86
N ALA A 132 -7.70 4.06 2.24
CA ALA A 132 -7.54 4.06 0.79
C ALA A 132 -8.08 2.76 0.16
N ALA A 133 -7.83 1.61 0.78
CA ALA A 133 -8.36 0.33 0.33
C ALA A 133 -9.89 0.26 0.43
N SER A 134 -10.47 0.86 1.48
CA SER A 134 -11.93 0.85 1.71
C SER A 134 -12.67 1.85 0.81
N ALA A 135 -12.05 3.01 0.54
CA ALA A 135 -12.65 4.07 -0.26
C ALA A 135 -12.52 3.85 -1.77
N GLY A 136 -11.58 3.00 -2.20
CA GLY A 136 -11.30 2.75 -3.61
C GLY A 136 -10.66 1.39 -3.86
N SER A 137 -9.98 1.27 -5.01
CA SER A 137 -9.34 0.02 -5.45
C SER A 137 -7.84 -0.03 -5.15
N VAL A 138 -7.35 0.84 -4.27
CA VAL A 138 -5.91 0.94 -3.96
C VAL A 138 -5.40 -0.37 -3.37
N GLY A 139 -4.42 -0.96 -4.03
CA GLY A 139 -3.70 -2.17 -3.58
C GLY A 139 -2.26 -1.88 -3.17
N LEU A 140 -1.74 -0.73 -3.58
CA LEU A 140 -0.41 -0.21 -3.29
C LEU A 140 -0.47 1.32 -3.30
N PHE A 141 0.21 1.95 -2.37
CA PHE A 141 0.55 3.36 -2.42
C PHE A 141 2.04 3.54 -2.06
N HIS A 142 2.62 4.63 -2.53
CA HIS A 142 3.94 5.08 -2.13
C HIS A 142 3.80 6.35 -1.28
N ALA A 143 4.50 6.42 -0.15
CA ALA A 143 4.67 7.63 0.65
C ALA A 143 6.13 8.02 0.60
N VAL A 144 6.44 9.13 -0.04
CA VAL A 144 7.82 9.58 -0.28
C VAL A 144 8.57 9.73 1.03
N GLY A 145 9.76 9.15 1.10
CA GLY A 145 10.62 9.16 2.31
C GLY A 145 10.15 8.24 3.45
N SER A 146 8.99 7.55 3.30
CA SER A 146 8.41 6.71 4.37
C SER A 146 8.19 5.27 3.96
N THR A 147 7.97 4.97 2.68
CA THR A 147 7.79 3.60 2.18
C THR A 147 9.02 3.12 1.40
N PRO A 148 9.35 1.82 1.45
CA PRO A 148 10.64 1.31 0.99
C PRO A 148 10.88 1.47 -0.52
N GLU A 149 9.83 1.52 -1.33
CA GLU A 149 9.93 1.68 -2.79
C GLU A 149 9.89 3.14 -3.22
N ALA A 150 9.72 4.10 -2.29
CA ALA A 150 9.63 5.52 -2.56
C ALA A 150 10.59 6.35 -1.68
N PRO A 151 11.91 6.10 -1.71
CA PRO A 151 12.84 6.97 -1.01
C PRO A 151 12.83 8.40 -1.55
N THR A 152 12.48 8.58 -2.83
CA THR A 152 12.27 9.86 -3.50
C THR A 152 11.07 9.79 -4.45
N VAL A 153 10.56 10.93 -4.88
CA VAL A 153 9.50 11.01 -5.92
C VAL A 153 9.95 10.31 -7.19
N GLU A 154 11.17 10.60 -7.65
CA GLU A 154 11.75 9.99 -8.86
C GLU A 154 11.81 8.46 -8.77
N ALA A 155 12.20 7.92 -7.61
CA ALA A 155 12.25 6.48 -7.39
C ALA A 155 10.85 5.84 -7.45
N ALA A 156 9.85 6.47 -6.85
CA ALA A 156 8.47 5.98 -6.88
C ALA A 156 7.89 5.92 -8.30
N PHE A 157 8.26 6.88 -9.15
CA PHE A 157 7.85 6.92 -10.56
C PHE A 157 8.82 6.20 -11.51
N GLN A 158 9.91 5.62 -10.99
CA GLN A 158 10.92 4.91 -11.78
C GLN A 158 11.49 5.77 -12.93
N GLY A 159 11.67 7.08 -12.68
CA GLY A 159 12.19 8.03 -13.66
C GLY A 159 11.22 8.43 -14.78
N VAL A 160 9.93 8.08 -14.65
CA VAL A 160 8.88 8.48 -15.60
C VAL A 160 8.03 9.59 -14.96
N GLU A 161 7.55 10.53 -15.75
CA GLU A 161 6.63 11.57 -15.25
C GLU A 161 5.30 10.98 -14.79
N PRO A 162 4.65 11.57 -13.77
CA PRO A 162 3.33 11.14 -13.32
C PRO A 162 2.28 11.33 -14.43
N GLU A 163 1.40 10.35 -14.58
CA GLU A 163 0.29 10.42 -15.56
C GLU A 163 -0.79 11.41 -15.11
N ARG A 164 -0.93 11.57 -13.80
CA ARG A 164 -1.89 12.48 -13.16
C ARG A 164 -1.28 13.14 -11.93
N VAL A 165 -1.70 14.37 -11.66
CA VAL A 165 -1.31 15.13 -10.46
C VAL A 165 -2.57 15.67 -9.78
N VAL A 166 -2.64 15.48 -8.48
CA VAL A 166 -3.66 16.05 -7.59
C VAL A 166 -2.96 16.83 -6.49
N VAL A 167 -3.33 18.07 -6.32
CA VAL A 167 -2.82 18.93 -5.24
C VAL A 167 -3.85 18.99 -4.12
N VAL A 168 -3.40 18.68 -2.91
CA VAL A 168 -4.17 18.81 -1.67
C VAL A 168 -3.61 20.00 -0.91
N SER A 169 -4.39 21.05 -0.81
CA SER A 169 -4.02 22.30 -0.12
C SER A 169 -5.12 22.75 0.82
N THR A 170 -4.79 23.65 1.75
CA THR A 170 -5.75 24.35 2.63
C THR A 170 -6.47 25.49 1.93
#